data_ef256cb13308db44a91d9ce8582fe3d4
#
_entry.id   ef256cb13308db44a91d9ce8582fe3d4
#
_cell.length_a   1.000
_cell.length_b   1.000
_cell.length_c   1.000
_cell.angle_alpha   90.00
_cell.angle_beta   90.00
_cell.angle_gamma   90.00
#
_symmetry.space_group_name_H-M   'P 1'
#
loop_
_entity.id
_entity.type
_entity.pdbx_description
1 polymer ?
#
loop_
_entity_poly.entity_id
_entity_poly.type
_entity_poly.pdbx_seq_one_letter_code
_entity_poly.pdbx_strand_id
1 'polypeptide(L)'
;VGSEMCIRDSAYVVMPNQFGIDAFDLEDALTEQKEHMCSADLKEFIEKNHLDLSQDGSFSARDAFGSHDDSDHVYNTARAWYMLRTLNPRTKVWDGPNAEYTPFSDDLPWCMVPEKKITVEDVKYVLSSHYQGTPYDPYASYGDKTMCGAYRSIGINRNDVMTLIQMRPEGEPVQWLALASNAFNVLAPFYTGIDRTPEYLSATTGKVSTENFYWMSRMIAAMADASYNKSVFHIERYQEKVAAKSHEILNRYDTLLEQETDEETRKKLQEEANEKIAGMLQCAAADTLDKVLYELSGQMKNAYARSDA
;
A
#
# COMPACT_ATOMS: atom_id res chain seq x y z
N VAL A 1 9.93 -3.85 17.74
CA VAL A 1 11.25 -3.22 17.78
C VAL A 1 11.30 -2.21 16.64
N GLY A 2 11.40 -0.96 16.93
CA GLY A 2 11.48 0.13 15.96
C GLY A 2 12.71 0.99 16.25
N SER A 3 13.43 1.39 15.20
CA SER A 3 14.42 2.45 15.29
C SER A 3 13.72 3.76 14.88
N GLU A 4 13.70 4.75 15.76
CA GLU A 4 13.10 6.05 15.45
C GLU A 4 14.01 6.97 14.64
N MET A 5 15.32 6.68 14.53
CA MET A 5 16.28 7.57 13.89
C MET A 5 15.94 7.89 12.43
N CYS A 6 15.54 6.89 11.64
CA CYS A 6 15.17 7.13 10.24
C CYS A 6 13.86 7.90 10.09
N ILE A 7 12.97 7.84 11.09
CA ILE A 7 11.66 8.51 11.04
C ILE A 7 11.80 10.00 11.40
N ARG A 8 12.74 10.37 12.27
CA ARG A 8 12.96 11.78 12.69
C ARG A 8 13.51 12.67 11.59
N ASP A 9 14.26 12.12 10.64
CA ASP A 9 15.01 12.89 9.65
C ASP A 9 14.34 12.95 8.26
N SER A 10 13.01 12.96 8.22
CA SER A 10 12.23 13.02 6.97
C SER A 10 12.44 11.82 6.06
N ALA A 11 12.85 10.67 6.59
CA ALA A 11 13.02 9.42 5.86
C ALA A 11 11.72 8.60 5.85
N TYR A 12 11.67 7.64 4.93
CA TYR A 12 10.65 6.60 4.92
C TYR A 12 11.30 5.22 5.07
N VAL A 13 10.54 4.25 5.53
CA VAL A 13 10.97 2.86 5.66
C VAL A 13 10.13 1.95 4.78
N VAL A 14 10.73 0.86 4.29
CA VAL A 14 10.04 -0.21 3.55
C VAL A 14 10.21 -1.54 4.28
N MET A 15 9.08 -2.19 4.60
CA MET A 15 9.07 -3.48 5.32
C MET A 15 8.14 -4.47 4.62
N PRO A 16 8.57 -5.14 3.55
CA PRO A 16 7.74 -6.06 2.77
C PRO A 16 7.74 -7.49 3.35
N ASN A 17 7.28 -7.66 4.59
CA ASN A 17 7.37 -8.88 5.38
C ASN A 17 8.81 -9.29 5.72
N GLN A 18 9.71 -8.34 5.85
CA GLN A 18 11.11 -8.53 6.26
C GLN A 18 11.40 -7.67 7.48
N PHE A 19 12.35 -8.11 8.30
CA PHE A 19 12.93 -7.25 9.33
C PHE A 19 13.75 -6.15 8.67
N GLY A 20 13.64 -4.93 9.17
CA GLY A 20 14.24 -3.76 8.51
C GLY A 20 15.44 -3.17 9.24
N ILE A 21 15.65 -3.50 10.51
CA ILE A 21 16.69 -2.85 11.32
C ILE A 21 18.03 -3.52 11.04
N ASP A 22 18.93 -2.81 10.36
CA ASP A 22 20.26 -3.29 9.99
C ASP A 22 21.25 -3.21 11.15
N ALA A 23 21.21 -2.09 11.90
CA ALA A 23 22.06 -1.88 13.07
C ALA A 23 21.18 -1.70 14.31
N PHE A 24 21.42 -2.50 15.33
CA PHE A 24 20.65 -2.49 16.56
C PHE A 24 21.59 -2.49 17.76
N ASP A 25 21.59 -1.40 18.51
CA ASP A 25 22.39 -1.29 19.73
C ASP A 25 21.69 -1.97 20.90
N LEU A 26 22.15 -3.20 21.20
CA LEU A 26 21.62 -3.99 22.31
C LEU A 26 21.96 -3.38 23.67
N GLU A 27 23.07 -2.65 23.78
CA GLU A 27 23.44 -2.00 25.06
C GLU A 27 22.50 -0.84 25.35
N ASP A 28 22.27 0.04 24.35
CA ASP A 28 21.28 1.11 24.49
C ASP A 28 19.88 0.56 24.77
N ALA A 29 19.47 -0.48 24.03
CA ALA A 29 18.14 -1.08 24.15
C ALA A 29 17.84 -1.69 25.52
N LEU A 30 18.87 -2.18 26.21
CA LEU A 30 18.77 -2.82 27.53
C LEU A 30 19.07 -1.84 28.69
N THR A 31 19.57 -0.65 28.41
CA THR A 31 19.98 0.33 29.44
C THR A 31 19.23 1.66 29.32
N GLU A 32 19.71 2.59 28.51
CA GLU A 32 19.20 3.96 28.44
C GLU A 32 17.97 4.11 27.53
N GLN A 33 17.77 3.22 26.59
CA GLN A 33 16.63 3.18 25.65
C GLN A 33 16.41 4.49 24.90
N LYS A 34 17.49 5.13 24.48
CA LYS A 34 17.44 6.40 23.73
C LYS A 34 17.03 6.22 22.28
N GLU A 35 17.67 5.27 21.61
CA GLU A 35 17.50 5.01 20.19
C GLU A 35 16.83 3.65 19.92
N HIS A 36 17.05 2.68 20.81
CA HIS A 36 16.55 1.31 20.65
C HIS A 36 15.82 0.83 21.92
N MET A 37 14.88 -0.06 21.72
CA MET A 37 14.12 -0.71 22.78
C MET A 37 13.85 -2.16 22.44
N CYS A 38 14.00 -3.06 23.42
CA CYS A 38 13.71 -4.49 23.24
C CYS A 38 13.19 -5.12 24.54
N SER A 39 12.79 -6.38 24.46
CA SER A 39 12.50 -7.18 25.64
C SER A 39 13.77 -7.45 26.44
N ALA A 40 13.65 -7.55 27.76
CA ALA A 40 14.81 -7.72 28.65
C ALA A 40 15.58 -9.03 28.42
N ASP A 41 14.93 -10.03 27.87
CA ASP A 41 15.49 -11.37 27.58
C ASP A 41 16.06 -11.52 26.16
N LEU A 42 16.00 -10.47 25.32
CA LEU A 42 16.41 -10.55 23.92
C LEU A 42 17.86 -10.99 23.76
N LYS A 43 18.76 -10.44 24.58
CA LYS A 43 20.20 -10.80 24.55
C LYS A 43 20.43 -12.27 24.86
N GLU A 44 19.83 -12.77 25.94
CA GLU A 44 19.92 -14.18 26.32
C GLU A 44 19.34 -15.09 25.23
N PHE A 45 18.22 -14.68 24.63
CA PHE A 45 17.58 -15.41 23.55
C PHE A 45 18.49 -15.52 22.31
N ILE A 46 19.14 -14.42 21.89
CA ILE A 46 20.08 -14.38 20.78
C ILE A 46 21.28 -15.30 21.05
N GLU A 47 21.91 -15.17 22.22
CA GLU A 47 23.06 -15.97 22.60
C GLU A 47 22.73 -17.47 22.66
N LYS A 48 21.63 -17.82 23.33
CA LYS A 48 21.17 -19.20 23.49
C LYS A 48 20.84 -19.90 22.16
N ASN A 49 20.32 -19.15 21.20
CA ASN A 49 19.92 -19.69 19.90
C ASN A 49 20.94 -19.45 18.80
N HIS A 50 22.10 -18.86 19.11
CA HIS A 50 23.18 -18.56 18.16
C HIS A 50 22.71 -17.74 16.96
N LEU A 51 21.91 -16.69 17.20
CA LEU A 51 21.29 -15.88 16.17
C LEU A 51 22.14 -14.67 15.75
N ASP A 52 23.18 -14.32 16.51
CA ASP A 52 24.13 -13.28 16.12
C ASP A 52 25.11 -13.85 15.08
N LEU A 53 24.96 -13.38 13.84
CA LEU A 53 25.81 -13.76 12.71
C LEU A 53 26.87 -12.70 12.41
N SER A 54 26.94 -11.63 13.21
CA SER A 54 27.90 -10.54 13.00
C SER A 54 29.34 -11.02 13.21
N GLN A 55 30.23 -10.52 12.35
CA GLN A 55 31.67 -10.75 12.45
C GLN A 55 32.44 -9.58 13.06
N ASP A 56 31.81 -8.41 13.10
CA ASP A 56 32.38 -7.15 13.57
C ASP A 56 31.82 -6.71 14.93
N GLY A 57 30.90 -7.48 15.51
CA GLY A 57 30.28 -7.20 16.80
C GLY A 57 29.09 -6.22 16.73
N SER A 58 28.66 -5.81 15.53
CA SER A 58 27.42 -5.06 15.34
C SER A 58 26.26 -6.02 15.12
N PHE A 59 25.31 -6.06 16.05
CA PHE A 59 24.13 -6.92 15.93
C PHE A 59 23.17 -6.39 14.86
N SER A 60 22.86 -7.19 13.86
CA SER A 60 21.82 -6.94 12.86
C SER A 60 20.57 -7.76 13.19
N ALA A 61 19.50 -7.10 13.56
CA ALA A 61 18.21 -7.76 13.81
C ALA A 61 17.62 -8.35 12.53
N ARG A 62 17.89 -7.72 11.39
CA ARG A 62 17.49 -8.21 10.07
C ARG A 62 18.13 -9.55 9.75
N ASP A 63 19.43 -9.68 9.96
CA ASP A 63 20.15 -10.91 9.68
C ASP A 63 19.82 -12.01 10.68
N ALA A 64 19.68 -11.66 11.96
CA ALA A 64 19.38 -12.62 13.02
C ALA A 64 17.97 -13.24 12.92
N PHE A 65 16.97 -12.48 12.48
CA PHE A 65 15.57 -12.90 12.48
C PHE A 65 14.92 -12.95 11.09
N GLY A 66 15.60 -12.44 10.07
CA GLY A 66 15.13 -12.46 8.69
C GLY A 66 15.42 -13.77 7.97
N SER A 67 14.73 -13.98 6.85
CA SER A 67 15.06 -15.00 5.87
C SER A 67 15.84 -14.38 4.71
N HIS A 68 16.77 -15.16 4.13
CA HIS A 68 17.62 -14.75 2.99
C HIS A 68 17.67 -15.88 1.95
N ASP A 69 16.58 -16.64 1.82
CA ASP A 69 16.48 -17.72 0.86
C ASP A 69 15.88 -17.26 -0.50
N ASP A 70 15.96 -18.12 -1.50
CA ASP A 70 15.43 -17.85 -2.84
C ASP A 70 13.94 -17.49 -2.82
N SER A 71 13.18 -18.01 -1.85
CA SER A 71 11.75 -17.67 -1.72
C SER A 71 11.55 -16.24 -1.25
N ASP A 72 12.45 -15.72 -0.43
CA ASP A 72 12.41 -14.33 0.02
C ASP A 72 12.62 -13.35 -1.15
N HIS A 73 13.52 -13.65 -2.07
CA HIS A 73 13.72 -12.87 -3.30
C HIS A 73 12.44 -12.80 -4.16
N VAL A 74 11.69 -13.90 -4.25
CA VAL A 74 10.42 -13.93 -5.01
C VAL A 74 9.30 -13.18 -4.30
N TYR A 75 9.21 -13.32 -2.97
CA TYR A 75 8.05 -12.84 -2.22
C TYR A 75 8.26 -11.49 -1.56
N ASN A 76 9.46 -11.09 -1.20
CA ASN A 76 9.71 -9.93 -0.35
C ASN A 76 10.68 -8.92 -0.96
N THR A 77 11.92 -9.31 -1.27
CA THR A 77 13.00 -8.41 -1.68
C THR A 77 12.64 -7.57 -2.90
N ALA A 78 12.04 -8.19 -3.93
CA ALA A 78 11.62 -7.48 -5.13
C ALA A 78 10.58 -6.39 -4.84
N ARG A 79 9.71 -6.58 -3.84
CA ARG A 79 8.75 -5.55 -3.41
C ARG A 79 9.44 -4.36 -2.76
N ALA A 80 10.44 -4.58 -1.89
CA ALA A 80 11.25 -3.52 -1.32
C ALA A 80 12.00 -2.74 -2.41
N TRP A 81 12.68 -3.45 -3.32
CA TRP A 81 13.35 -2.85 -4.47
C TRP A 81 12.43 -1.92 -5.27
N TYR A 82 11.21 -2.36 -5.59
CA TYR A 82 10.28 -1.54 -6.36
C TYR A 82 9.81 -0.30 -5.61
N MET A 83 9.55 -0.41 -4.31
CA MET A 83 9.17 0.73 -3.47
C MET A 83 10.26 1.79 -3.42
N LEU A 84 11.50 1.36 -3.13
CA LEU A 84 12.68 2.24 -3.08
C LEU A 84 12.95 2.89 -4.44
N ARG A 85 12.94 2.10 -5.51
CA ARG A 85 13.12 2.57 -6.89
C ARG A 85 12.09 3.64 -7.29
N THR A 86 10.84 3.46 -6.86
CA THR A 86 9.75 4.39 -7.21
C THR A 86 9.87 5.71 -6.47
N LEU A 87 10.24 5.67 -5.19
CA LEU A 87 10.34 6.87 -4.35
C LEU A 87 11.70 7.59 -4.48
N ASN A 88 12.73 6.88 -4.92
CA ASN A 88 14.09 7.39 -5.11
C ASN A 88 14.68 7.01 -6.48
N PRO A 89 14.05 7.40 -7.60
CA PRO A 89 14.42 6.91 -8.93
C PRO A 89 15.80 7.35 -9.43
N ARG A 90 16.42 8.38 -8.81
CA ARG A 90 17.71 8.98 -9.24
C ARG A 90 18.81 8.86 -8.19
N THR A 91 18.47 8.63 -6.94
CA THR A 91 19.43 8.54 -5.83
C THR A 91 20.35 7.33 -5.98
N LYS A 92 19.86 6.29 -6.62
CA LYS A 92 20.56 5.04 -6.89
C LYS A 92 20.35 4.58 -8.32
N VAL A 93 21.23 3.71 -8.79
CA VAL A 93 21.08 3.06 -10.10
C VAL A 93 20.32 1.75 -9.89
N TRP A 94 19.08 1.73 -10.33
CA TRP A 94 18.14 0.62 -10.11
C TRP A 94 18.03 -0.36 -11.29
N ASP A 95 18.46 0.04 -12.47
CA ASP A 95 18.25 -0.71 -13.70
C ASP A 95 19.55 -0.83 -14.53
N GLY A 96 19.63 -1.84 -15.35
CA GLY A 96 20.74 -2.07 -16.27
C GLY A 96 21.95 -2.77 -15.66
N PRO A 97 23.05 -2.91 -16.44
CA PRO A 97 24.20 -3.71 -16.04
C PRO A 97 25.03 -3.11 -14.91
N ASN A 98 24.82 -1.82 -14.61
CA ASN A 98 25.49 -1.11 -13.53
C ASN A 98 24.55 -0.84 -12.34
N ALA A 99 23.44 -1.55 -12.23
CA ALA A 99 22.52 -1.38 -11.11
C ALA A 99 23.23 -1.63 -9.77
N GLU A 100 23.10 -0.66 -8.86
CA GLU A 100 23.59 -0.80 -7.48
C GLU A 100 22.73 -1.81 -6.71
N TYR A 101 21.41 -1.80 -6.99
CA TYR A 101 20.45 -2.68 -6.38
C TYR A 101 19.55 -3.33 -7.44
N THR A 102 19.24 -4.58 -7.23
CA THR A 102 18.38 -5.40 -8.08
C THR A 102 17.25 -6.03 -7.24
N PRO A 103 16.23 -6.63 -7.85
CA PRO A 103 15.22 -7.39 -7.10
C PRO A 103 15.74 -8.54 -6.24
N PHE A 104 17.01 -8.92 -6.39
CA PHE A 104 17.67 -10.01 -5.64
C PHE A 104 18.66 -9.50 -4.58
N SER A 105 18.82 -8.19 -4.42
CA SER A 105 19.82 -7.64 -3.50
C SER A 105 19.38 -7.82 -2.05
N ASP A 106 20.20 -8.52 -1.24
CA ASP A 106 19.95 -8.74 0.19
C ASP A 106 20.28 -7.50 1.04
N ASP A 107 21.11 -6.61 0.50
CA ASP A 107 21.59 -5.38 1.13
C ASP A 107 20.77 -4.14 0.78
N LEU A 108 19.51 -4.30 0.38
CA LEU A 108 18.62 -3.16 0.14
C LEU A 108 18.52 -2.27 1.38
N PRO A 109 18.67 -0.94 1.24
CA PRO A 109 18.44 -0.04 2.37
C PRO A 109 17.01 -0.16 2.86
N TRP A 110 16.82 -0.34 4.16
CA TRP A 110 15.46 -0.42 4.71
C TRP A 110 14.79 0.94 4.87
N CYS A 111 15.58 2.03 4.91
CA CYS A 111 15.08 3.40 4.93
C CYS A 111 15.87 4.30 3.98
N MET A 112 15.21 5.31 3.43
CA MET A 112 15.82 6.35 2.59
C MET A 112 15.11 7.69 2.80
N VAL A 113 15.85 8.77 2.56
CA VAL A 113 15.25 10.11 2.41
C VAL A 113 14.67 10.19 1.00
N PRO A 114 13.38 10.50 0.83
CA PRO A 114 12.78 10.54 -0.50
C PRO A 114 13.27 11.75 -1.31
N GLU A 115 13.36 11.60 -2.63
CA GLU A 115 13.78 12.69 -3.54
C GLU A 115 12.78 13.85 -3.61
N LYS A 116 11.54 13.59 -3.28
CA LYS A 116 10.46 14.58 -3.20
C LYS A 116 9.55 14.25 -2.03
N LYS A 117 8.77 15.23 -1.58
CA LYS A 117 7.73 14.99 -0.58
C LYS A 117 6.76 13.91 -1.08
N ILE A 118 6.58 12.86 -0.29
CA ILE A 118 5.68 11.74 -0.60
C ILE A 118 4.24 12.19 -0.35
N THR A 119 3.38 12.03 -1.35
CA THR A 119 1.94 12.29 -1.26
C THR A 119 1.17 11.01 -0.93
N VAL A 120 -0.11 11.17 -0.60
CA VAL A 120 -1.04 10.03 -0.41
C VAL A 120 -1.15 9.21 -1.70
N GLU A 121 -1.16 9.89 -2.85
CA GLU A 121 -1.20 9.26 -4.17
C GLU A 121 0.07 8.47 -4.49
N ASP A 122 1.24 8.97 -4.11
CA ASP A 122 2.51 8.22 -4.22
C ASP A 122 2.46 6.93 -3.39
N VAL A 123 1.96 7.01 -2.14
CA VAL A 123 1.79 5.83 -1.27
C VAL A 123 0.79 4.85 -1.88
N LYS A 124 -0.37 5.35 -2.37
CA LYS A 124 -1.38 4.52 -3.04
C LYS A 124 -0.77 3.80 -4.25
N TYR A 125 -0.02 4.52 -5.10
CA TYR A 125 0.62 3.97 -6.29
C TYR A 125 1.59 2.84 -5.93
N VAL A 126 2.50 3.09 -4.99
CA VAL A 126 3.51 2.13 -4.55
C VAL A 126 2.89 0.89 -3.94
N LEU A 127 1.95 1.05 -2.99
CA LEU A 127 1.30 -0.07 -2.29
C LEU A 127 0.31 -0.85 -3.15
N SER A 128 -0.09 -0.31 -4.29
CA SER A 128 -0.97 -0.97 -5.27
C SER A 128 -0.23 -1.57 -6.46
N SER A 129 1.09 -1.50 -6.45
CA SER A 129 1.90 -1.86 -7.61
C SER A 129 1.89 -3.34 -7.92
N HIS A 130 1.92 -3.61 -9.22
CA HIS A 130 2.18 -4.91 -9.84
C HIS A 130 3.45 -4.87 -10.72
N TYR A 131 4.43 -4.03 -10.35
CA TYR A 131 5.68 -3.78 -11.09
C TYR A 131 5.49 -3.08 -12.44
N GLN A 132 4.42 -2.30 -12.61
CA GLN A 132 4.17 -1.57 -13.85
C GLN A 132 5.37 -0.72 -14.26
N GLY A 133 5.67 -0.71 -15.57
CA GLY A 133 6.84 -0.02 -16.12
C GLY A 133 8.17 -0.76 -15.92
N THR A 134 8.13 -2.04 -15.52
CA THR A 134 9.30 -2.92 -15.43
C THR A 134 9.08 -4.20 -16.25
N PRO A 135 10.14 -4.99 -16.53
CA PRO A 135 10.00 -6.29 -17.18
C PRO A 135 9.21 -7.35 -16.36
N TYR A 136 8.92 -7.05 -15.09
CA TYR A 136 8.28 -7.97 -14.14
C TYR A 136 6.76 -7.81 -14.07
N ASP A 137 6.21 -6.81 -14.78
CA ASP A 137 4.77 -6.55 -14.79
C ASP A 137 3.98 -7.73 -15.37
N PRO A 138 3.11 -8.40 -14.59
CA PRO A 138 2.32 -9.54 -15.07
C PRO A 138 1.32 -9.16 -16.18
N TYR A 139 0.95 -7.88 -16.30
CA TYR A 139 0.02 -7.38 -17.29
C TYR A 139 0.71 -6.76 -18.52
N ALA A 140 2.04 -6.83 -18.63
CA ALA A 140 2.77 -6.27 -19.75
C ALA A 140 2.29 -6.85 -21.07
N SER A 141 1.88 -5.97 -22.00
CA SER A 141 1.39 -6.35 -23.32
C SER A 141 2.51 -6.41 -24.37
N TYR A 142 3.64 -5.73 -24.11
CA TYR A 142 4.75 -5.54 -25.04
C TYR A 142 6.09 -5.93 -24.39
N GLY A 143 7.09 -6.18 -25.23
CA GLY A 143 8.44 -6.50 -24.80
C GLY A 143 8.67 -7.98 -24.50
N ASP A 144 9.80 -8.26 -23.89
CA ASP A 144 10.16 -9.60 -23.41
C ASP A 144 9.30 -9.98 -22.20
N LYS A 145 8.57 -11.07 -22.31
CA LYS A 145 7.66 -11.56 -21.28
C LYS A 145 8.25 -12.66 -20.39
N THR A 146 9.51 -12.99 -20.58
CA THR A 146 10.18 -14.09 -19.85
C THR A 146 10.12 -13.89 -18.34
N MET A 147 10.19 -12.62 -17.90
CA MET A 147 10.18 -12.25 -16.48
C MET A 147 8.83 -11.71 -15.98
N CYS A 148 7.79 -11.67 -16.85
CA CYS A 148 6.46 -11.22 -16.44
C CYS A 148 5.93 -12.10 -15.30
N GLY A 149 5.52 -11.47 -14.19
CA GLY A 149 4.99 -12.17 -13.03
C GLY A 149 6.01 -13.01 -12.27
N ALA A 150 7.32 -12.80 -12.48
CA ALA A 150 8.37 -13.52 -11.75
C ALA A 150 8.33 -13.25 -10.23
N TYR A 151 7.84 -12.08 -9.83
CA TYR A 151 7.78 -11.66 -8.44
C TYR A 151 6.35 -11.43 -7.97
N ARG A 152 6.12 -11.68 -6.69
CA ARG A 152 4.84 -11.41 -6.04
C ARG A 152 4.55 -9.91 -6.03
N SER A 153 3.46 -9.50 -6.66
CA SER A 153 3.02 -8.09 -6.70
C SER A 153 2.78 -7.53 -5.30
N ILE A 154 2.99 -6.23 -5.12
CA ILE A 154 2.64 -5.51 -3.89
C ILE A 154 1.12 -5.45 -3.77
N GLY A 155 0.44 -4.96 -4.82
CA GLY A 155 -1.02 -4.92 -4.94
C GLY A 155 -1.62 -6.27 -5.32
N ILE A 156 -1.39 -7.30 -4.50
CA ILE A 156 -1.90 -8.65 -4.76
C ILE A 156 -3.40 -8.78 -4.45
N ASN A 157 -4.07 -9.74 -5.10
CA ASN A 157 -5.49 -10.03 -4.93
C ASN A 157 -5.94 -10.35 -3.50
N ARG A 158 -5.01 -10.75 -2.62
CA ARG A 158 -5.23 -11.07 -1.21
C ARG A 158 -5.12 -9.85 -0.28
N ASN A 159 -4.87 -8.67 -0.81
CA ASN A 159 -4.91 -7.44 -0.04
C ASN A 159 -6.38 -7.08 0.22
N ASP A 160 -6.90 -7.48 1.35
CA ASP A 160 -8.30 -7.24 1.71
C ASP A 160 -8.53 -5.81 2.19
N VAL A 161 -7.54 -5.22 2.85
CA VAL A 161 -7.57 -3.85 3.35
C VAL A 161 -6.21 -3.20 3.16
N MET A 162 -6.19 -1.99 2.60
CA MET A 162 -5.06 -1.07 2.68
C MET A 162 -5.50 0.15 3.46
N THR A 163 -4.73 0.51 4.47
CA THR A 163 -4.99 1.70 5.27
C THR A 163 -3.75 2.58 5.32
N LEU A 164 -3.96 3.89 5.27
CA LEU A 164 -2.95 4.91 5.48
C LEU A 164 -3.49 5.90 6.52
N ILE A 165 -2.76 6.07 7.61
CA ILE A 165 -3.09 7.06 8.63
C ILE A 165 -2.27 8.32 8.34
N GLN A 166 -2.97 9.43 8.12
CA GLN A 166 -2.35 10.72 7.86
C GLN A 166 -2.51 11.61 9.09
N MET A 167 -1.41 11.82 9.80
CA MET A 167 -1.34 12.82 10.86
C MET A 167 -1.10 14.18 10.24
N ARG A 168 -1.98 15.12 10.50
CA ARG A 168 -1.94 16.49 9.93
C ARG A 168 -1.70 17.48 11.07
N PRO A 169 -0.58 18.23 11.08
CA PRO A 169 -0.24 19.13 12.17
C PRO A 169 -1.30 20.20 12.46
N GLU A 170 -2.00 20.66 11.40
CA GLU A 170 -2.98 21.74 11.48
C GLU A 170 -4.42 21.29 11.14
N GLY A 171 -4.68 19.96 11.15
CA GLY A 171 -5.99 19.43 10.80
C GLY A 171 -6.32 18.15 11.54
N GLU A 172 -7.59 17.72 11.42
CA GLU A 172 -8.03 16.46 11.99
C GLU A 172 -7.33 15.27 11.36
N PRO A 173 -6.98 14.23 12.14
CA PRO A 173 -6.41 13.00 11.59
C PRO A 173 -7.37 12.36 10.59
N VAL A 174 -6.81 11.82 9.51
CA VAL A 174 -7.58 11.16 8.45
C VAL A 174 -7.02 9.77 8.22
N GLN A 175 -7.91 8.80 8.19
CA GLN A 175 -7.62 7.45 7.74
C GLN A 175 -8.03 7.32 6.26
N TRP A 176 -7.07 6.99 5.42
CA TRP A 176 -7.33 6.64 4.03
C TRP A 176 -7.51 5.14 3.92
N LEU A 177 -8.57 4.71 3.26
CA LEU A 177 -8.99 3.32 3.22
C LEU A 177 -9.23 2.86 1.78
N ALA A 178 -8.64 1.71 1.41
CA ALA A 178 -9.02 0.94 0.24
C ALA A 178 -9.39 -0.48 0.67
N LEU A 179 -10.51 -0.99 0.16
CA LEU A 179 -10.98 -2.34 0.46
C LEU A 179 -10.81 -3.23 -0.76
N ALA A 180 -10.39 -4.44 -0.51
CA ALA A 180 -10.22 -5.54 -1.45
C ALA A 180 -9.37 -5.17 -2.68
N SER A 181 -8.36 -5.96 -3.00
CA SER A 181 -7.54 -5.87 -4.22
C SER A 181 -7.21 -4.42 -4.66
N ASN A 182 -6.43 -3.74 -3.84
CA ASN A 182 -6.15 -2.30 -3.95
C ASN A 182 -5.51 -1.86 -5.30
N ALA A 183 -4.94 -2.77 -6.09
CA ALA A 183 -4.44 -2.45 -7.42
C ALA A 183 -5.55 -1.89 -8.34
N PHE A 184 -6.77 -2.38 -8.19
CA PHE A 184 -7.93 -2.01 -9.02
C PHE A 184 -8.91 -1.05 -8.32
N ASN A 185 -8.66 -0.72 -7.06
CA ASN A 185 -9.59 0.05 -6.25
C ASN A 185 -9.03 1.41 -5.85
N VAL A 186 -9.89 2.21 -5.25
CA VAL A 186 -9.60 3.57 -4.83
C VAL A 186 -9.15 3.62 -3.38
N LEU A 187 -8.42 4.67 -3.04
CA LEU A 187 -8.08 5.03 -1.67
C LEU A 187 -8.89 6.28 -1.31
N ALA A 188 -9.73 6.19 -0.31
CA ALA A 188 -10.61 7.27 0.11
C ALA A 188 -10.41 7.65 1.58
N PRO A 189 -10.47 8.95 1.93
CA PRO A 189 -10.20 9.45 3.27
C PRO A 189 -11.46 9.40 4.14
N PHE A 190 -11.26 9.19 5.44
CA PHE A 190 -12.30 9.29 6.46
C PHE A 190 -11.76 9.95 7.70
N TYR A 191 -12.49 10.89 8.27
CA TYR A 191 -12.18 11.44 9.59
C TYR A 191 -12.36 10.37 10.65
N THR A 192 -11.51 10.40 11.66
CA THR A 192 -11.46 9.37 12.72
C THR A 192 -12.18 9.76 14.02
N GLY A 193 -12.48 11.05 14.22
CA GLY A 193 -13.19 11.57 15.38
C GLY A 193 -14.71 11.40 15.30
N ILE A 194 -15.18 10.19 15.07
CA ILE A 194 -16.60 9.86 14.80
C ILE A 194 -17.10 8.76 15.72
N ASP A 195 -18.41 8.72 15.97
CA ASP A 195 -19.08 7.63 16.70
C ASP A 195 -19.67 6.59 15.74
N ARG A 196 -19.92 6.96 14.48
CA ARG A 196 -20.62 6.11 13.51
C ARG A 196 -19.86 6.04 12.19
N THR A 197 -19.53 4.83 11.79
CA THR A 197 -19.00 4.55 10.44
C THR A 197 -20.14 4.47 9.42
N PRO A 198 -20.03 5.07 8.23
CA PRO A 198 -21.02 4.93 7.17
C PRO A 198 -21.39 3.47 6.87
N GLU A 199 -22.68 3.20 6.68
CA GLU A 199 -23.18 1.84 6.48
C GLU A 199 -22.56 1.15 5.26
N TYR A 200 -22.32 1.90 4.18
CA TYR A 200 -21.67 1.41 2.97
C TYR A 200 -20.28 0.77 3.22
N LEU A 201 -19.58 1.21 4.28
CA LEU A 201 -18.29 0.64 4.68
C LEU A 201 -18.45 -0.46 5.73
N SER A 202 -19.35 -0.29 6.70
CA SER A 202 -19.46 -1.14 7.89
C SER A 202 -20.33 -2.38 7.71
N ALA A 203 -21.29 -2.36 6.78
CA ALA A 203 -22.28 -3.43 6.59
C ALA A 203 -21.77 -4.61 5.74
N THR A 204 -20.48 -4.97 5.87
CA THR A 204 -19.91 -6.12 5.15
C THR A 204 -20.28 -7.44 5.84
N THR A 205 -20.82 -8.37 5.07
CA THR A 205 -21.13 -9.73 5.52
C THR A 205 -20.47 -10.77 4.61
N GLY A 206 -20.56 -12.05 4.94
CA GLY A 206 -20.10 -13.14 4.07
C GLY A 206 -20.91 -13.31 2.76
N LYS A 207 -22.02 -12.58 2.61
CA LYS A 207 -22.86 -12.61 1.39
C LYS A 207 -22.44 -11.50 0.44
N VAL A 208 -22.20 -11.85 -0.82
CA VAL A 208 -21.88 -10.89 -1.89
C VAL A 208 -23.05 -9.92 -2.11
N SER A 209 -22.73 -8.63 -2.19
CA SER A 209 -23.71 -7.56 -2.39
C SER A 209 -23.06 -6.34 -3.05
N THR A 210 -23.82 -5.60 -3.85
CA THR A 210 -23.44 -4.29 -4.39
C THR A 210 -23.67 -3.15 -3.39
N GLU A 211 -24.31 -3.44 -2.26
CA GLU A 211 -24.70 -2.46 -1.25
C GLU A 211 -23.60 -2.15 -0.22
N ASN A 212 -22.41 -2.76 -0.35
CA ASN A 212 -21.27 -2.46 0.51
C ASN A 212 -19.98 -2.33 -0.29
N PHE A 213 -19.07 -1.53 0.24
CA PHE A 213 -17.84 -1.14 -0.45
C PHE A 213 -16.87 -2.32 -0.67
N TYR A 214 -16.78 -3.26 0.27
CA TYR A 214 -15.88 -4.41 0.14
C TYR A 214 -16.23 -5.29 -1.07
N TRP A 215 -17.48 -5.76 -1.15
CA TRP A 215 -17.90 -6.66 -2.23
C TRP A 215 -17.96 -5.94 -3.57
N MET A 216 -18.37 -4.67 -3.58
CA MET A 216 -18.31 -3.85 -4.79
C MET A 216 -16.88 -3.76 -5.31
N SER A 217 -15.91 -3.46 -4.43
CA SER A 217 -14.49 -3.41 -4.78
C SER A 217 -13.96 -4.77 -5.25
N ARG A 218 -14.39 -5.87 -4.62
CA ARG A 218 -14.05 -7.24 -5.06
C ARG A 218 -14.53 -7.55 -6.46
N MET A 219 -15.78 -7.22 -6.77
CA MET A 219 -16.36 -7.46 -8.10
C MET A 219 -15.63 -6.65 -9.19
N ILE A 220 -15.43 -5.36 -8.96
CA ILE A 220 -14.67 -4.51 -9.89
C ILE A 220 -13.28 -5.11 -10.14
N ALA A 221 -12.56 -5.46 -9.09
CA ALA A 221 -11.21 -6.01 -9.20
C ALA A 221 -11.18 -7.33 -9.97
N ALA A 222 -12.06 -8.27 -9.66
CA ALA A 222 -12.11 -9.58 -10.33
C ALA A 222 -12.42 -9.45 -11.83
N MET A 223 -13.31 -8.54 -12.19
CA MET A 223 -13.65 -8.28 -13.60
C MET A 223 -12.54 -7.54 -14.34
N ALA A 224 -11.93 -6.54 -13.68
CA ALA A 224 -10.84 -5.77 -14.26
C ALA A 224 -9.57 -6.62 -14.47
N ASP A 225 -9.24 -7.50 -13.51
CA ASP A 225 -8.15 -8.46 -13.63
C ASP A 225 -8.34 -9.40 -14.83
N ALA A 226 -9.53 -9.97 -14.99
CA ALA A 226 -9.87 -10.87 -16.08
C ALA A 226 -9.86 -10.19 -17.47
N SER A 227 -9.99 -8.87 -17.52
CA SER A 227 -10.04 -8.06 -18.75
C SER A 227 -9.07 -6.86 -18.72
N TYR A 228 -7.90 -7.01 -18.10
CA TYR A 228 -6.99 -5.92 -17.74
C TYR A 228 -6.78 -4.90 -18.87
N ASN A 229 -6.37 -5.33 -20.04
CA ASN A 229 -6.05 -4.46 -21.18
C ASN A 229 -7.24 -3.61 -21.67
N LYS A 230 -8.48 -4.02 -21.37
CA LYS A 230 -9.70 -3.27 -21.73
C LYS A 230 -10.19 -2.42 -20.56
N SER A 231 -9.98 -2.92 -19.34
CA SER A 231 -10.54 -2.34 -18.11
C SER A 231 -9.63 -1.32 -17.46
N VAL A 232 -8.30 -1.38 -17.67
CA VAL A 232 -7.32 -0.53 -16.96
C VAL A 232 -7.65 0.95 -17.04
N PHE A 233 -8.04 1.44 -18.20
CA PHE A 233 -8.42 2.82 -18.43
C PHE A 233 -9.65 3.26 -17.59
N HIS A 234 -10.62 2.38 -17.38
CA HIS A 234 -11.77 2.65 -16.52
C HIS A 234 -11.36 2.68 -15.05
N ILE A 235 -10.42 1.82 -14.66
CA ILE A 235 -9.86 1.78 -13.30
C ILE A 235 -9.08 3.06 -13.00
N GLU A 236 -8.19 3.48 -13.89
CA GLU A 236 -7.41 4.73 -13.73
C GLU A 236 -8.34 5.94 -13.57
N ARG A 237 -9.34 6.08 -14.43
CA ARG A 237 -10.35 7.15 -14.32
C ARG A 237 -11.15 7.08 -13.03
N TYR A 238 -11.47 5.90 -12.55
CA TYR A 238 -12.15 5.70 -11.27
C TYR A 238 -11.27 6.20 -10.12
N GLN A 239 -9.99 5.82 -10.12
CA GLN A 239 -9.03 6.23 -9.11
C GLN A 239 -8.82 7.74 -9.11
N GLU A 240 -8.59 8.35 -10.26
CA GLU A 240 -8.43 9.81 -10.42
C GLU A 240 -9.67 10.58 -9.97
N LYS A 241 -10.85 10.15 -10.42
CA LYS A 241 -12.13 10.82 -10.07
C LYS A 241 -12.38 10.78 -8.57
N VAL A 242 -12.16 9.62 -7.93
CA VAL A 242 -12.37 9.47 -6.49
C VAL A 242 -11.33 10.27 -5.71
N ALA A 243 -10.05 10.24 -6.09
CA ALA A 243 -9.02 11.04 -5.45
C ALA A 243 -9.36 12.54 -5.49
N ALA A 244 -9.67 13.08 -6.66
CA ALA A 244 -10.03 14.49 -6.83
C ALA A 244 -11.25 14.90 -5.98
N LYS A 245 -12.31 14.08 -5.99
CA LYS A 245 -13.52 14.34 -5.19
C LYS A 245 -13.29 14.18 -3.69
N SER A 246 -12.45 13.27 -3.28
CA SER A 246 -12.05 13.08 -1.89
C SER A 246 -11.35 14.34 -1.35
N HIS A 247 -10.38 14.88 -2.08
CA HIS A 247 -9.73 16.13 -1.70
C HIS A 247 -10.68 17.34 -1.70
N GLU A 248 -11.62 17.41 -2.65
CA GLU A 248 -12.65 18.47 -2.66
C GLU A 248 -13.51 18.43 -1.38
N ILE A 249 -13.95 17.23 -0.98
CA ILE A 249 -14.74 17.05 0.25
C ILE A 249 -13.90 17.38 1.49
N LEU A 250 -12.69 16.83 1.60
CA LEU A 250 -11.79 17.10 2.74
C LEU A 250 -11.55 18.60 2.89
N ASN A 251 -11.10 19.29 1.85
CA ASN A 251 -10.81 20.72 1.91
C ASN A 251 -12.01 21.55 2.37
N ARG A 252 -13.20 21.18 1.90
CA ARG A 252 -14.44 21.85 2.34
C ARG A 252 -14.69 21.65 3.83
N TYR A 253 -14.59 20.41 4.32
CA TYR A 253 -14.87 20.12 5.72
C TYR A 253 -13.76 20.55 6.66
N ASP A 254 -12.50 20.51 6.22
CA ASP A 254 -11.39 21.11 6.97
C ASP A 254 -11.65 22.59 7.25
N THR A 255 -12.07 23.36 6.24
CA THR A 255 -12.42 24.78 6.41
C THR A 255 -13.57 24.98 7.41
N LEU A 256 -14.58 24.10 7.43
CA LEU A 256 -15.67 24.18 8.41
C LEU A 256 -15.19 23.83 9.83
N LEU A 257 -14.33 22.80 9.93
CA LEU A 257 -13.77 22.34 11.21
C LEU A 257 -12.81 23.36 11.82
N GLU A 258 -12.06 24.12 11.01
CA GLU A 258 -11.21 25.22 11.48
C GLU A 258 -12.00 26.34 12.16
N GLN A 259 -13.25 26.57 11.74
CA GLN A 259 -14.12 27.63 12.27
C GLN A 259 -14.99 27.17 13.43
N GLU A 260 -15.07 25.88 13.68
CA GLU A 260 -15.93 25.30 14.72
C GLU A 260 -15.12 24.97 15.96
N THR A 261 -15.64 25.35 17.13
CA THR A 261 -15.00 25.13 18.44
C THR A 261 -15.76 24.14 19.32
N ASP A 262 -17.05 23.90 19.01
CA ASP A 262 -17.87 22.96 19.77
C ASP A 262 -17.58 21.52 19.32
N GLU A 263 -17.11 20.69 20.26
CA GLU A 263 -16.68 19.33 19.95
C GLU A 263 -17.80 18.44 19.38
N GLU A 264 -19.02 18.59 19.86
CA GLU A 264 -20.16 17.82 19.38
C GLU A 264 -20.52 18.20 17.92
N THR A 265 -20.43 19.48 17.61
CA THR A 265 -20.65 19.98 16.24
C THR A 265 -19.51 19.57 15.31
N ARG A 266 -18.25 19.60 15.78
CA ARG A 266 -17.09 19.08 15.03
C ARG A 266 -17.28 17.62 14.65
N LYS A 267 -17.69 16.78 15.63
CA LYS A 267 -17.97 15.36 15.38
C LYS A 267 -19.04 15.16 14.31
N LYS A 268 -20.15 15.91 14.39
CA LYS A 268 -21.22 15.85 13.37
C LYS A 268 -20.72 16.25 11.98
N LEU A 269 -19.87 17.26 11.87
CA LEU A 269 -19.26 17.67 10.59
C LEU A 269 -18.36 16.55 10.03
N GLN A 270 -17.59 15.88 10.85
CA GLN A 270 -16.75 14.73 10.43
C GLN A 270 -17.62 13.55 9.96
N GLU A 271 -18.69 13.22 10.69
CA GLU A 271 -19.66 12.19 10.27
C GLU A 271 -20.35 12.55 8.95
N GLU A 272 -20.77 13.80 8.78
CA GLU A 272 -21.37 14.28 7.52
C GLU A 272 -20.39 14.19 6.35
N ALA A 273 -19.12 14.55 6.56
CA ALA A 273 -18.07 14.40 5.56
C ALA A 273 -17.90 12.94 5.15
N ASN A 274 -17.82 12.04 6.13
CA ASN A 274 -17.66 10.62 5.90
C ASN A 274 -18.86 10.01 5.13
N GLU A 275 -20.08 10.42 5.44
CA GLU A 275 -21.28 10.00 4.68
C GLU A 275 -21.24 10.51 3.23
N LYS A 276 -20.77 11.74 3.00
CA LYS A 276 -20.60 12.28 1.64
C LYS A 276 -19.54 11.52 0.85
N ILE A 277 -18.43 11.16 1.49
CA ILE A 277 -17.38 10.35 0.86
C ILE A 277 -17.95 8.96 0.53
N ALA A 278 -18.63 8.31 1.46
CA ALA A 278 -19.26 7.01 1.25
C ALA A 278 -20.28 7.02 0.09
N GLY A 279 -21.14 8.02 0.03
CA GLY A 279 -22.10 8.21 -1.08
C GLY A 279 -21.42 8.46 -2.42
N MET A 280 -20.35 9.24 -2.45
CA MET A 280 -19.53 9.46 -3.64
C MET A 280 -18.87 8.16 -4.10
N LEU A 281 -18.32 7.36 -3.17
CA LEU A 281 -17.74 6.06 -3.47
C LEU A 281 -18.77 5.09 -4.07
N GLN A 282 -19.97 5.00 -3.48
CA GLN A 282 -21.04 4.15 -3.98
C GLN A 282 -21.40 4.47 -5.42
N CYS A 283 -21.59 5.75 -5.73
CA CYS A 283 -21.90 6.19 -7.10
C CYS A 283 -20.74 5.91 -8.08
N ALA A 284 -19.50 6.21 -7.66
CA ALA A 284 -18.33 6.02 -8.53
C ALA A 284 -18.03 4.53 -8.78
N ALA A 285 -18.21 3.69 -7.75
CA ALA A 285 -18.02 2.25 -7.86
C ALA A 285 -19.08 1.60 -8.77
N ALA A 286 -20.35 2.00 -8.65
CA ALA A 286 -21.42 1.51 -9.53
C ALA A 286 -21.16 1.86 -11.00
N ASP A 287 -20.79 3.11 -11.30
CA ASP A 287 -20.41 3.56 -12.65
C ASP A 287 -19.21 2.77 -13.22
N THR A 288 -18.24 2.42 -12.35
CA THR A 288 -17.08 1.64 -12.76
C THR A 288 -17.42 0.18 -12.97
N LEU A 289 -18.23 -0.41 -12.09
CA LEU A 289 -18.69 -1.79 -12.25
C LEU A 289 -19.40 -2.00 -13.59
N ASP A 290 -20.31 -1.09 -13.97
CA ASP A 290 -21.01 -1.13 -15.26
C ASP A 290 -20.02 -1.20 -16.44
N LYS A 291 -18.97 -0.37 -16.40
CA LYS A 291 -17.97 -0.31 -17.47
C LYS A 291 -17.10 -1.55 -17.56
N VAL A 292 -16.57 -2.02 -16.41
CA VAL A 292 -15.71 -3.23 -16.43
C VAL A 292 -16.50 -4.49 -16.76
N LEU A 293 -17.77 -4.57 -16.33
CA LEU A 293 -18.64 -5.67 -16.71
C LEU A 293 -18.96 -5.65 -18.21
N TYR A 294 -19.20 -4.47 -18.79
CA TYR A 294 -19.41 -4.32 -20.22
C TYR A 294 -18.20 -4.83 -21.01
N GLU A 295 -16.98 -4.38 -20.65
CA GLU A 295 -15.75 -4.81 -21.30
C GLU A 295 -15.52 -6.33 -21.21
N LEU A 296 -15.74 -6.89 -20.02
CA LEU A 296 -15.59 -8.33 -19.80
C LEU A 296 -16.66 -9.15 -20.55
N SER A 297 -17.90 -8.68 -20.58
CA SER A 297 -19.00 -9.34 -21.26
C SER A 297 -18.77 -9.45 -22.77
N GLY A 298 -18.18 -8.40 -23.38
CA GLY A 298 -17.81 -8.42 -24.79
C GLY A 298 -16.71 -9.43 -25.15
N GLN A 299 -16.01 -9.98 -24.15
CA GLN A 299 -14.95 -10.99 -24.34
C GLN A 299 -15.42 -12.43 -24.12
N MET A 300 -16.69 -12.62 -23.78
CA MET A 300 -17.27 -13.96 -23.53
C MET A 300 -17.30 -14.78 -24.83
N LYS A 301 -16.71 -15.97 -24.82
CA LYS A 301 -16.64 -16.88 -25.95
C LYS A 301 -17.49 -18.14 -25.78
N ASN A 302 -18.11 -18.34 -24.61
CA ASN A 302 -18.91 -19.52 -24.27
C ASN A 302 -18.25 -20.85 -24.65
N ALA A 303 -16.91 -20.93 -24.50
CA ALA A 303 -16.05 -22.04 -24.95
C ALA A 303 -16.10 -22.31 -26.46
N TYR A 304 -16.60 -21.37 -27.28
CA TYR A 304 -16.60 -21.51 -28.75
C TYR A 304 -15.17 -21.37 -29.30
N ALA A 305 -14.77 -22.33 -30.15
CA ALA A 305 -13.39 -22.42 -30.60
C ALA A 305 -13.00 -21.37 -31.68
N ARG A 306 -13.99 -20.74 -32.30
CA ARG A 306 -13.78 -19.71 -33.35
C ARG A 306 -14.37 -18.39 -32.91
N SER A 307 -13.75 -17.27 -33.28
CA SER A 307 -14.28 -15.94 -33.06
C SER A 307 -15.34 -15.61 -34.11
N ASP A 308 -16.42 -14.97 -33.70
CA ASP A 308 -17.43 -14.40 -34.59
C ASP A 308 -17.04 -13.00 -35.09
N ALA A 309 -15.87 -12.49 -34.71
CA ALA A 309 -15.33 -11.19 -35.07
C ALA A 309 -14.28 -11.30 -36.19
#